data_a1524ca41a506bb06d36c9c8186b49aa
#
_entry.id   a1524ca41a506bb06d36c9c8186b49aa
#
_cell.length_a   1.000
_cell.length_b   1.000
_cell.length_c   1.000
_cell.angle_alpha   90.00
_cell.angle_beta   90.00
_cell.angle_gamma   90.00
#
_symmetry.space_group_name_H-M   'P 1'
#
loop_
_entity.id
_entity.type
_entity.pdbx_description
1 polymer ?
#
loop_
_entity_poly.entity_id
_entity_poly.type
_entity_poly.pdbx_seq_one_letter_code
_entity_poly.pdbx_strand_id
1 'polypeptide(L)'
;IMKILVLNCGSSSIKYKLFDMTTKEILAQGGIEKIGLVGSFLKLTLPNGEKKILEKDIPEHTAGIEFILNTLVSPEYGAIKSLEEINAVGHRMVHGGERFSESVKLDKEVLDAFAACNDLAPLHNPANLKGVNAVSAILPNIPQVGVFDTAFHQTMPDYAYMYAIPYELYEKYGVRRYGFHGTSHRYVSKRVCDFLGINPEGSKIITCHIGNGGSISAVKDGKCVDTSMGLTPLEGLVMGTRSGDIDAGAVTFIMEKEGLTPTGVSNLLNKKSGVLGISGVSSDMRELDAACKEGNPRALLAEKMYYYRIKKYIGAYAAAMGGVDVILFTGGVGENQSQCREAVCDGLQFIGVELDKEMNNKIHGDEAIISTPESKVKVVIIPTDEELMIASDTQAILNK
;
A
#
# COMPACT_ATOMS: atom_id res chain seq x y z
N ILE A 1 12.23 -24.76 -10.86
CA ILE A 1 10.91 -24.24 -10.49
C ILE A 1 11.03 -23.55 -9.14
N MET A 2 10.74 -22.26 -9.12
CA MET A 2 10.87 -21.48 -7.89
C MET A 2 9.51 -21.21 -7.26
N LYS A 3 9.31 -21.71 -6.03
CA LYS A 3 8.13 -21.41 -5.21
C LYS A 3 8.51 -20.43 -4.12
N ILE A 4 7.80 -19.34 -4.02
CA ILE A 4 8.08 -18.24 -3.09
C ILE A 4 6.88 -17.98 -2.21
N LEU A 5 7.12 -18.02 -0.89
CA LEU A 5 6.14 -17.63 0.12
C LEU A 5 6.30 -16.14 0.40
N VAL A 6 5.22 -15.39 0.28
CA VAL A 6 5.16 -13.96 0.59
C VAL A 6 4.42 -13.77 1.90
N LEU A 7 5.03 -13.04 2.83
CA LEU A 7 4.48 -12.75 4.15
C LEU A 7 4.32 -11.27 4.39
N ASN A 8 3.22 -10.91 5.03
CA ASN A 8 2.94 -9.57 5.53
C ASN A 8 2.51 -9.71 7.00
N CYS A 9 3.43 -9.42 7.92
CA CYS A 9 3.23 -9.58 9.36
C CYS A 9 2.87 -8.25 10.01
N GLY A 10 1.64 -8.14 10.49
CA GLY A 10 1.17 -7.06 11.33
C GLY A 10 1.26 -7.40 12.81
N SER A 11 0.85 -6.47 13.69
CA SER A 11 0.93 -6.65 15.15
C SER A 11 0.13 -7.85 15.66
N SER A 12 -1.02 -8.14 15.06
CA SER A 12 -1.91 -9.24 15.46
C SER A 12 -2.36 -10.10 14.27
N SER A 13 -1.71 -9.98 13.11
CA SER A 13 -2.09 -10.69 11.90
C SER A 13 -0.87 -11.10 11.08
N ILE A 14 -1.07 -12.14 10.26
CA ILE A 14 -0.09 -12.55 9.24
C ILE A 14 -0.88 -12.91 7.99
N LYS A 15 -0.62 -12.20 6.88
CA LYS A 15 -1.17 -12.55 5.56
C LYS A 15 -0.10 -13.26 4.76
N TYR A 16 -0.50 -14.27 3.98
CA TYR A 16 0.44 -15.02 3.17
C TYR A 16 -0.12 -15.40 1.81
N LYS A 17 0.80 -15.50 0.84
CA LYS A 17 0.55 -16.11 -0.47
C LYS A 17 1.76 -16.95 -0.86
N LEU A 18 1.51 -18.14 -1.37
CA LEU A 18 2.55 -19.00 -1.96
C LEU A 18 2.39 -18.96 -3.48
N PHE A 19 3.43 -18.53 -4.17
CA PHE A 19 3.46 -18.44 -5.63
C PHE A 19 4.33 -19.51 -6.24
N ASP A 20 3.88 -20.05 -7.37
CA ASP A 20 4.75 -20.73 -8.33
C ASP A 20 5.26 -19.67 -9.32
N MET A 21 6.53 -19.31 -9.23
CA MET A 21 7.08 -18.23 -10.04
C MET A 21 7.39 -18.64 -11.48
N THR A 22 7.24 -19.90 -11.82
CA THR A 22 7.30 -20.36 -13.22
C THR A 22 6.08 -19.88 -14.01
N THR A 23 4.90 -19.97 -13.40
CA THR A 23 3.61 -19.61 -14.00
C THR A 23 3.04 -18.32 -13.42
N LYS A 24 3.58 -17.84 -12.28
CA LYS A 24 3.06 -16.74 -11.45
C LYS A 24 1.67 -17.04 -10.86
N GLU A 25 1.32 -18.30 -10.76
CA GLU A 25 0.07 -18.72 -10.13
C GLU A 25 0.17 -18.74 -8.62
N ILE A 26 -0.95 -18.43 -7.97
CA ILE A 26 -1.10 -18.53 -6.51
C ILE A 26 -1.44 -19.98 -6.18
N LEU A 27 -0.55 -20.67 -5.45
CA LEU A 27 -0.76 -22.05 -5.01
C LEU A 27 -1.56 -22.12 -3.71
N ALA A 28 -1.40 -21.13 -2.83
CA ALA A 28 -2.12 -21.04 -1.57
C ALA A 28 -2.14 -19.59 -1.09
N GLN A 29 -3.20 -19.23 -0.36
CA GLN A 29 -3.30 -17.92 0.26
C GLN A 29 -4.19 -17.94 1.47
N GLY A 30 -3.96 -17.05 2.40
CA GLY A 30 -4.74 -16.92 3.60
C GLY A 30 -4.20 -15.88 4.55
N GLY A 31 -4.75 -15.89 5.76
CA GLY A 31 -4.32 -14.98 6.80
C GLY A 31 -4.67 -15.48 8.18
N ILE A 32 -3.80 -15.16 9.11
CA ILE A 32 -4.04 -15.38 10.54
C ILE A 32 -4.50 -14.07 11.14
N GLU A 33 -5.54 -14.15 11.98
CA GLU A 33 -6.11 -13.02 12.68
C GLU A 33 -6.08 -13.26 14.19
N LYS A 34 -6.06 -12.15 14.95
CA LYS A 34 -6.15 -12.14 16.42
C LYS A 34 -5.01 -12.89 17.13
N ILE A 35 -3.78 -12.77 16.61
CA ILE A 35 -2.59 -13.33 17.27
C ILE A 35 -2.45 -12.74 18.67
N GLY A 36 -2.29 -13.61 19.68
CA GLY A 36 -2.15 -13.20 21.07
C GLY A 36 -3.47 -12.79 21.74
N LEU A 37 -4.58 -12.93 21.05
CA LEU A 37 -5.91 -12.57 21.51
C LEU A 37 -6.82 -13.81 21.58
N VAL A 38 -7.96 -13.66 22.23
CA VAL A 38 -8.98 -14.74 22.29
C VAL A 38 -9.63 -14.87 20.92
N GLY A 39 -9.79 -16.11 20.44
CA GLY A 39 -10.48 -16.41 19.20
C GLY A 39 -9.61 -16.27 17.95
N SER A 40 -8.29 -16.48 18.08
CA SER A 40 -7.40 -16.51 16.93
C SER A 40 -7.76 -17.61 15.94
N PHE A 41 -7.53 -17.35 14.65
CA PHE A 41 -7.86 -18.29 13.58
C PHE A 41 -7.02 -18.05 12.33
N LEU A 42 -6.97 -19.07 11.49
CA LEU A 42 -6.44 -18.97 10.13
C LEU A 42 -7.62 -19.05 9.15
N LYS A 43 -7.75 -18.06 8.29
CA LYS A 43 -8.71 -18.05 7.19
C LYS A 43 -7.96 -18.32 5.89
N LEU A 44 -8.24 -19.46 5.27
CA LEU A 44 -7.60 -19.77 4.00
C LEU A 44 -8.61 -19.74 2.85
N THR A 45 -8.13 -19.39 1.68
CA THR A 45 -8.90 -19.37 0.45
C THR A 45 -8.49 -20.58 -0.40
N LEU A 46 -9.43 -21.47 -0.68
CA LEU A 46 -9.19 -22.64 -1.52
C LEU A 46 -9.13 -22.25 -3.01
N PRO A 47 -8.54 -23.09 -3.89
CA PRO A 47 -8.45 -22.80 -5.32
C PRO A 47 -9.79 -22.50 -5.99
N ASN A 48 -10.89 -23.05 -5.49
CA ASN A 48 -12.24 -22.80 -5.99
C ASN A 48 -12.86 -21.47 -5.47
N GLY A 49 -12.11 -20.69 -4.67
CA GLY A 49 -12.57 -19.46 -4.06
C GLY A 49 -13.32 -19.65 -2.73
N GLU A 50 -13.59 -20.87 -2.33
CA GLU A 50 -14.22 -21.16 -1.04
C GLU A 50 -13.27 -20.83 0.11
N LYS A 51 -13.81 -20.27 1.19
CA LYS A 51 -13.03 -19.89 2.37
C LYS A 51 -13.29 -20.85 3.52
N LYS A 52 -12.20 -21.26 4.19
CA LYS A 52 -12.24 -22.11 5.39
C LYS A 52 -11.64 -21.35 6.56
N ILE A 53 -12.22 -21.54 7.73
CA ILE A 53 -11.71 -20.96 8.98
C ILE A 53 -11.26 -22.10 9.86
N LEU A 54 -9.96 -22.05 10.23
CA LEU A 54 -9.34 -23.01 11.13
C LEU A 54 -9.04 -22.31 12.45
N GLU A 55 -9.81 -22.61 13.47
CA GLU A 55 -9.63 -22.04 14.80
C GLU A 55 -8.48 -22.73 15.53
N LYS A 56 -7.63 -21.93 16.14
CA LYS A 56 -6.50 -22.40 16.95
C LYS A 56 -6.00 -21.27 17.83
N ASP A 57 -5.56 -21.60 19.04
CA ASP A 57 -4.87 -20.64 19.88
C ASP A 57 -3.49 -20.32 19.28
N ILE A 58 -3.25 -19.06 18.95
CA ILE A 58 -2.03 -18.58 18.33
C ILE A 58 -1.47 -17.48 19.22
N PRO A 59 -0.59 -17.84 20.20
CA PRO A 59 -0.14 -16.88 21.21
C PRO A 59 0.84 -15.82 20.67
N GLU A 60 1.59 -16.12 19.62
CA GLU A 60 2.59 -15.20 19.06
C GLU A 60 2.92 -15.56 17.59
N HIS A 61 3.76 -14.75 16.93
CA HIS A 61 4.01 -14.86 15.49
C HIS A 61 4.68 -16.18 15.09
N THR A 62 5.60 -16.72 15.91
CA THR A 62 6.26 -17.99 15.57
C THR A 62 5.25 -19.12 15.47
N ALA A 63 4.30 -19.20 16.41
CA ALA A 63 3.19 -20.17 16.35
C ALA A 63 2.33 -19.95 15.11
N GLY A 64 2.12 -18.69 14.72
CA GLY A 64 1.38 -18.34 13.51
C GLY A 64 2.07 -18.82 12.23
N ILE A 65 3.36 -18.56 12.09
CA ILE A 65 4.15 -19.02 10.93
C ILE A 65 4.15 -20.56 10.88
N GLU A 66 4.34 -21.20 12.02
CA GLU A 66 4.32 -22.66 12.12
C GLU A 66 2.96 -23.23 11.65
N PHE A 67 1.87 -22.59 12.05
CA PHE A 67 0.53 -22.98 11.62
C PHE A 67 0.34 -22.83 10.11
N ILE A 68 0.82 -21.73 9.53
CA ILE A 68 0.79 -21.51 8.07
C ILE A 68 1.57 -22.61 7.35
N LEU A 69 2.78 -22.89 7.79
CA LEU A 69 3.64 -23.91 7.16
C LEU A 69 3.04 -25.30 7.27
N ASN A 70 2.48 -25.67 8.43
CA ASN A 70 1.79 -26.95 8.61
C ASN A 70 0.56 -27.06 7.72
N THR A 71 -0.18 -25.96 7.53
CA THR A 71 -1.35 -25.93 6.64
C THR A 71 -0.96 -26.12 5.18
N LEU A 72 0.16 -25.53 4.75
CA LEU A 72 0.65 -25.66 3.38
C LEU A 72 0.99 -27.09 2.98
N VAL A 73 1.39 -27.93 3.94
CA VAL A 73 1.73 -29.35 3.71
C VAL A 73 0.67 -30.31 4.22
N SER A 74 -0.46 -29.81 4.71
CA SER A 74 -1.50 -30.68 5.27
C SER A 74 -2.15 -31.54 4.18
N PRO A 75 -2.57 -32.79 4.48
CA PRO A 75 -3.26 -33.63 3.50
C PRO A 75 -4.58 -33.05 3.02
N GLU A 76 -5.25 -32.29 3.86
CA GLU A 76 -6.60 -31.76 3.57
C GLU A 76 -6.57 -30.43 2.82
N TYR A 77 -5.67 -29.50 3.20
CA TYR A 77 -5.64 -28.14 2.67
C TYR A 77 -4.32 -27.78 1.98
N GLY A 78 -3.40 -28.72 1.90
CA GLY A 78 -2.06 -28.44 1.43
C GLY A 78 -1.98 -28.17 -0.07
N ALA A 79 -1.06 -27.27 -0.41
CA ALA A 79 -0.72 -26.93 -1.78
C ALA A 79 0.61 -27.58 -2.21
N ILE A 80 1.41 -28.03 -1.27
CA ILE A 80 2.72 -28.67 -1.48
C ILE A 80 2.83 -29.91 -0.59
N LYS A 81 3.77 -30.80 -0.91
CA LYS A 81 3.98 -32.06 -0.18
C LYS A 81 5.02 -31.93 0.94
N SER A 82 5.98 -31.03 0.77
CA SER A 82 7.09 -30.82 1.69
C SER A 82 7.45 -29.34 1.76
N LEU A 83 7.89 -28.89 2.94
CA LEU A 83 8.41 -27.53 3.12
C LEU A 83 9.68 -27.26 2.29
N GLU A 84 10.39 -28.31 1.87
CA GLU A 84 11.55 -28.18 1.00
C GLU A 84 11.19 -27.63 -0.39
N GLU A 85 9.94 -27.71 -0.79
CA GLU A 85 9.48 -27.12 -2.04
C GLU A 85 9.46 -25.57 -2.01
N ILE A 86 9.46 -24.97 -0.82
CA ILE A 86 9.53 -23.51 -0.68
C ILE A 86 11.00 -23.11 -0.84
N ASN A 87 11.29 -22.35 -1.89
CA ASN A 87 12.67 -21.95 -2.24
C ASN A 87 13.12 -20.68 -1.54
N ALA A 88 12.17 -19.79 -1.23
CA ALA A 88 12.48 -18.49 -0.62
C ALA A 88 11.24 -17.89 0.04
N VAL A 89 11.48 -16.91 0.92
CA VAL A 89 10.44 -16.11 1.55
C VAL A 89 10.69 -14.64 1.25
N GLY A 90 9.66 -13.98 0.73
CA GLY A 90 9.64 -12.52 0.55
C GLY A 90 8.80 -11.88 1.64
N HIS A 91 9.31 -10.82 2.26
CA HIS A 91 8.61 -10.11 3.32
C HIS A 91 8.29 -8.69 2.91
N ARG A 92 7.04 -8.27 3.18
CA ARG A 92 6.73 -6.85 3.19
C ARG A 92 7.34 -6.25 4.45
N MET A 93 8.19 -5.24 4.25
CA MET A 93 8.80 -4.46 5.32
C MET A 93 8.28 -3.03 5.18
N VAL A 94 7.74 -2.44 6.25
CA VAL A 94 7.02 -1.18 6.10
C VAL A 94 7.96 0.00 5.94
N HIS A 95 8.82 0.26 6.92
CA HIS A 95 9.59 1.50 6.94
C HIS A 95 11.09 1.25 6.87
N GLY A 96 11.67 1.48 5.71
CA GLY A 96 13.11 1.32 5.49
C GLY A 96 13.95 2.56 5.83
N GLY A 97 13.33 3.67 6.25
CA GLY A 97 14.04 4.91 6.50
C GLY A 97 14.79 5.39 5.27
N GLU A 98 15.94 6.02 5.47
CA GLU A 98 16.84 6.43 4.39
C GLU A 98 17.83 5.33 3.97
N ARG A 99 17.85 4.21 4.72
CA ARG A 99 18.84 3.14 4.54
C ARG A 99 18.53 2.24 3.36
N PHE A 100 17.24 2.11 2.98
CA PHE A 100 16.82 1.15 1.97
C PHE A 100 16.13 1.85 0.80
N SER A 101 16.77 1.81 -0.36
CA SER A 101 16.26 2.35 -1.62
C SER A 101 15.84 1.26 -2.61
N GLU A 102 16.05 0.00 -2.26
CA GLU A 102 15.68 -1.17 -3.06
C GLU A 102 15.44 -2.38 -2.16
N SER A 103 14.86 -3.42 -2.73
CA SER A 103 14.67 -4.69 -2.05
C SER A 103 16.02 -5.39 -1.84
N VAL A 104 16.17 -6.08 -0.70
CA VAL A 104 17.46 -6.67 -0.29
C VAL A 104 17.28 -8.05 0.31
N LYS A 105 18.31 -8.89 0.14
CA LYS A 105 18.41 -10.14 0.85
C LYS A 105 18.64 -9.84 2.35
N LEU A 106 17.86 -10.50 3.21
CA LEU A 106 17.93 -10.29 4.65
C LEU A 106 19.07 -11.11 5.26
N ASP A 107 19.95 -10.41 5.96
CA ASP A 107 21.00 -10.97 6.80
C ASP A 107 21.00 -10.20 8.13
N LYS A 108 21.92 -10.55 9.03
CA LYS A 108 21.97 -9.91 10.35
C LYS A 108 22.21 -8.40 10.26
N GLU A 109 23.10 -7.96 9.38
CA GLU A 109 23.43 -6.54 9.20
C GLU A 109 22.21 -5.76 8.69
N VAL A 110 21.50 -6.30 7.70
CA VAL A 110 20.27 -5.69 7.16
C VAL A 110 19.19 -5.63 8.23
N LEU A 111 19.00 -6.71 8.99
CA LEU A 111 17.98 -6.75 10.06
C LEU A 111 18.29 -5.77 11.18
N ASP A 112 19.55 -5.60 11.56
CA ASP A 112 19.98 -4.61 12.54
C ASP A 112 19.72 -3.19 12.04
N ALA A 113 20.01 -2.93 10.76
CA ALA A 113 19.72 -1.64 10.13
C ALA A 113 18.22 -1.36 10.04
N PHE A 114 17.41 -2.37 9.75
CA PHE A 114 15.96 -2.25 9.74
C PHE A 114 15.41 -2.00 11.16
N ALA A 115 15.92 -2.69 12.16
CA ALA A 115 15.53 -2.49 13.55
C ALA A 115 15.81 -1.04 14.03
N ALA A 116 16.86 -0.42 13.52
CA ALA A 116 17.16 0.99 13.78
C ALA A 116 16.06 1.94 13.27
N CYS A 117 15.18 1.48 12.39
CA CYS A 117 14.03 2.25 11.89
C CYS A 117 12.75 2.02 12.71
N ASN A 118 12.77 1.21 13.76
CA ASN A 118 11.59 0.87 14.56
C ASN A 118 10.86 2.10 15.10
N ASP A 119 11.58 3.13 15.49
CA ASP A 119 10.97 4.37 16.01
C ASP A 119 10.15 5.12 14.96
N LEU A 120 10.44 4.93 13.67
CA LEU A 120 9.69 5.54 12.58
C LEU A 120 8.37 4.82 12.30
N ALA A 121 8.26 3.55 12.64
CA ALA A 121 7.06 2.73 12.47
C ALA A 121 6.90 1.72 13.62
N PRO A 122 6.64 2.19 14.84
CA PRO A 122 6.67 1.33 16.03
C PRO A 122 5.58 0.26 16.07
N LEU A 123 4.50 0.44 15.30
CA LEU A 123 3.42 -0.56 15.21
C LEU A 123 3.66 -1.59 14.10
N HIS A 124 4.53 -1.31 13.13
CA HIS A 124 4.72 -2.15 11.95
C HIS A 124 6.07 -2.85 11.91
N ASN A 125 7.17 -2.10 12.09
CA ASN A 125 8.51 -2.68 11.94
C ASN A 125 8.83 -3.80 12.92
N PRO A 126 8.52 -3.68 14.23
CA PRO A 126 8.74 -4.80 15.15
C PRO A 126 7.97 -6.07 14.76
N ALA A 127 6.75 -5.94 14.25
CA ALA A 127 5.94 -7.07 13.78
C ALA A 127 6.57 -7.72 12.54
N ASN A 128 7.09 -6.90 11.61
CA ASN A 128 7.81 -7.41 10.44
C ASN A 128 9.02 -8.23 10.86
N LEU A 129 9.80 -7.75 11.83
CA LEU A 129 10.96 -8.47 12.37
C LEU A 129 10.57 -9.79 13.03
N LYS A 130 9.46 -9.81 13.77
CA LYS A 130 8.95 -11.06 14.37
C LYS A 130 8.65 -12.11 13.30
N GLY A 131 8.09 -11.70 12.16
CA GLY A 131 7.85 -12.59 11.03
C GLY A 131 9.13 -13.17 10.46
N VAL A 132 10.14 -12.34 10.23
CA VAL A 132 11.45 -12.78 9.72
C VAL A 132 12.11 -13.74 10.70
N ASN A 133 12.14 -13.39 11.98
CA ASN A 133 12.76 -14.22 13.01
C ASN A 133 12.03 -15.55 13.19
N ALA A 134 10.70 -15.56 13.07
CA ALA A 134 9.91 -16.79 13.14
C ALA A 134 10.25 -17.75 11.99
N VAL A 135 10.38 -17.22 10.78
CA VAL A 135 10.81 -18.01 9.60
C VAL A 135 12.20 -18.56 9.82
N SER A 136 13.13 -17.74 10.30
CA SER A 136 14.51 -18.16 10.58
C SER A 136 14.60 -19.28 11.62
N ALA A 137 13.71 -19.25 12.63
CA ALA A 137 13.66 -20.28 13.67
C ALA A 137 13.15 -21.63 13.13
N ILE A 138 12.20 -21.62 12.20
CA ILE A 138 11.57 -22.83 11.67
C ILE A 138 12.31 -23.35 10.43
N LEU A 139 12.77 -22.45 9.56
CA LEU A 139 13.45 -22.74 8.31
C LEU A 139 14.79 -21.98 8.28
N PRO A 140 15.80 -22.42 9.07
CA PRO A 140 17.02 -21.62 9.31
C PRO A 140 17.87 -21.37 8.07
N ASN A 141 17.75 -22.18 7.04
CA ASN A 141 18.57 -22.07 5.84
C ASN A 141 17.83 -21.45 4.63
N ILE A 142 16.56 -21.08 4.79
CA ILE A 142 15.81 -20.52 3.67
C ILE A 142 16.24 -19.08 3.41
N PRO A 143 16.49 -18.70 2.14
CA PRO A 143 16.77 -17.31 1.80
C PRO A 143 15.53 -16.45 2.03
N GLN A 144 15.72 -15.26 2.59
CA GLN A 144 14.65 -14.30 2.84
C GLN A 144 15.02 -12.95 2.25
N VAL A 145 14.05 -12.26 1.69
CA VAL A 145 14.20 -10.94 1.06
C VAL A 145 13.20 -9.98 1.67
N GLY A 146 13.65 -8.76 1.93
CA GLY A 146 12.80 -7.65 2.38
C GLY A 146 12.47 -6.70 1.26
N VAL A 147 11.19 -6.33 1.15
CA VAL A 147 10.67 -5.37 0.17
C VAL A 147 10.00 -4.25 0.94
N PHE A 148 10.51 -3.02 0.79
CA PHE A 148 10.15 -1.90 1.65
C PHE A 148 9.13 -0.98 1.01
N ASP A 149 8.08 -0.60 1.74
CA ASP A 149 7.04 0.34 1.29
C ASP A 149 7.63 1.71 0.94
N THR A 150 8.73 2.09 1.57
CA THR A 150 9.35 3.41 1.43
C THR A 150 10.44 3.47 0.37
N ALA A 151 10.91 2.33 -0.14
CA ALA A 151 12.11 2.27 -0.97
C ALA A 151 11.99 3.02 -2.30
N PHE A 152 10.87 2.89 -2.99
CA PHE A 152 10.65 3.55 -4.28
C PHE A 152 10.73 5.09 -4.17
N HIS A 153 10.36 5.63 -3.02
CA HIS A 153 10.29 7.07 -2.78
C HIS A 153 11.64 7.69 -2.39
N GLN A 154 12.70 6.89 -2.27
CA GLN A 154 14.03 7.40 -1.89
C GLN A 154 14.71 8.22 -2.97
N THR A 155 14.14 8.30 -4.17
CA THR A 155 14.63 9.14 -5.27
C THR A 155 14.12 10.59 -5.22
N MET A 156 13.25 10.93 -4.26
CA MET A 156 12.76 12.29 -4.11
C MET A 156 13.90 13.26 -3.83
N PRO A 157 13.91 14.45 -4.48
CA PRO A 157 14.88 15.49 -4.12
C PRO A 157 14.60 16.05 -2.72
N ASP A 158 15.63 16.61 -2.09
CA ASP A 158 15.55 17.06 -0.71
C ASP A 158 14.48 18.13 -0.47
N TYR A 159 14.29 19.06 -1.42
CA TYR A 159 13.26 20.09 -1.32
C TYR A 159 11.83 19.52 -1.38
N ALA A 160 11.66 18.29 -1.85
CA ALA A 160 10.35 17.61 -1.86
C ALA A 160 10.11 16.81 -0.58
N TYR A 161 11.16 16.23 0.01
CA TYR A 161 10.96 15.38 1.20
C TYR A 161 11.16 16.09 2.54
N MET A 162 11.85 17.24 2.58
CA MET A 162 12.07 17.94 3.85
C MET A 162 10.81 18.66 4.33
N TYR A 163 10.55 18.57 5.62
CA TYR A 163 9.57 19.43 6.27
C TYR A 163 10.26 20.74 6.71
N ALA A 164 9.54 21.86 6.61
CA ALA A 164 10.06 23.17 6.97
C ALA A 164 9.97 23.40 8.50
N ILE A 165 10.70 22.59 9.24
CA ILE A 165 10.85 22.61 10.69
C ILE A 165 12.35 22.70 11.02
N PRO A 166 12.75 22.89 12.31
CA PRO A 166 14.17 22.96 12.63
C PRO A 166 14.94 21.76 12.04
N TYR A 167 16.01 22.07 11.31
CA TYR A 167 16.80 21.05 10.58
C TYR A 167 17.35 19.95 11.48
N GLU A 168 17.64 20.28 12.74
CA GLU A 168 18.13 19.31 13.73
C GLU A 168 17.18 18.15 13.96
N LEU A 169 15.88 18.35 13.78
CA LEU A 169 14.88 17.28 13.95
C LEU A 169 15.01 16.21 12.86
N TYR A 170 15.36 16.64 11.66
CA TYR A 170 15.73 15.72 10.59
C TYR A 170 17.04 14.97 10.92
N GLU A 171 18.07 15.69 11.32
CA GLU A 171 19.38 15.11 11.63
C GLU A 171 19.32 14.10 12.79
N LYS A 172 18.59 14.45 13.86
CA LYS A 172 18.48 13.62 15.06
C LYS A 172 17.56 12.42 14.88
N TYR A 173 16.41 12.62 14.27
CA TYR A 173 15.29 11.67 14.30
C TYR A 173 14.85 11.18 12.93
N GLY A 174 15.42 11.71 11.87
CA GLY A 174 14.99 11.36 10.51
C GLY A 174 13.61 11.88 10.15
N VAL A 175 13.17 13.00 10.74
CA VAL A 175 11.85 13.57 10.47
C VAL A 175 11.83 14.22 9.09
N ARG A 176 11.24 13.51 8.14
CA ARG A 176 11.06 13.92 6.74
C ARG A 176 9.90 13.12 6.14
N ARG A 177 9.52 13.46 4.92
CA ARG A 177 8.61 12.66 4.11
C ARG A 177 9.34 11.41 3.64
N TYR A 178 8.73 10.24 3.79
CA TYR A 178 9.22 8.97 3.24
C TYR A 178 8.28 8.43 2.17
N GLY A 179 6.97 8.44 2.44
CA GLY A 179 5.97 7.86 1.55
C GLY A 179 5.83 6.35 1.74
N PHE A 180 4.70 5.82 1.29
CA PHE A 180 4.34 4.41 1.43
C PHE A 180 3.66 3.94 0.14
N HIS A 181 3.17 2.71 0.10
CA HIS A 181 2.67 2.07 -1.11
C HIS A 181 3.71 2.03 -2.25
N GLY A 182 4.99 2.16 -1.90
CA GLY A 182 6.06 2.27 -2.90
C GLY A 182 6.16 1.09 -3.83
N THR A 183 5.92 -0.11 -3.33
CA THR A 183 5.89 -1.34 -4.14
C THR A 183 4.81 -1.25 -5.22
N SER A 184 3.61 -0.79 -4.85
CA SER A 184 2.51 -0.57 -5.80
C SER A 184 2.84 0.53 -6.81
N HIS A 185 3.27 1.70 -6.34
CA HIS A 185 3.61 2.82 -7.24
C HIS A 185 4.72 2.45 -8.22
N ARG A 186 5.72 1.72 -7.78
CA ARG A 186 6.79 1.21 -8.64
C ARG A 186 6.26 0.28 -9.73
N TYR A 187 5.45 -0.67 -9.32
CA TYR A 187 4.87 -1.66 -10.25
C TYR A 187 3.98 -0.98 -11.30
N VAL A 188 3.00 -0.18 -10.87
CA VAL A 188 2.01 0.40 -11.80
C VAL A 188 2.61 1.46 -12.71
N SER A 189 3.60 2.24 -12.23
CA SER A 189 4.28 3.24 -13.07
C SER A 189 5.12 2.59 -14.17
N LYS A 190 5.75 1.46 -13.89
CA LYS A 190 6.46 0.67 -14.90
C LYS A 190 5.50 -0.04 -15.83
N ARG A 191 4.47 -0.67 -15.28
CA ARG A 191 3.49 -1.41 -16.07
C ARG A 191 2.73 -0.54 -17.06
N VAL A 192 2.36 0.68 -16.67
CA VAL A 192 1.65 1.58 -17.59
C VAL A 192 2.51 1.97 -18.78
N CYS A 193 3.82 2.13 -18.60
CA CYS A 193 4.74 2.38 -19.71
C CYS A 193 4.75 1.20 -20.68
N ASP A 194 4.83 -0.02 -20.18
CA ASP A 194 4.76 -1.23 -21.02
C ASP A 194 3.42 -1.32 -21.72
N PHE A 195 2.34 -1.08 -21.01
CA PHE A 195 0.97 -1.15 -21.55
C PHE A 195 0.74 -0.12 -22.66
N LEU A 196 1.25 1.10 -22.51
CA LEU A 196 1.09 2.17 -23.51
C LEU A 196 2.19 2.16 -24.58
N GLY A 197 3.23 1.35 -24.40
CA GLY A 197 4.37 1.31 -25.33
C GLY A 197 5.22 2.58 -25.30
N ILE A 198 5.33 3.22 -24.14
CA ILE A 198 6.12 4.45 -23.96
C ILE A 198 7.39 4.18 -23.15
N ASN A 199 8.42 5.00 -23.38
CA ASN A 199 9.66 4.93 -22.60
C ASN A 199 9.44 5.60 -21.24
N PRO A 200 9.82 4.97 -20.12
CA PRO A 200 9.81 5.63 -18.81
C PRO A 200 10.63 6.92 -18.79
N GLU A 201 11.79 6.92 -19.44
CA GLU A 201 12.60 8.12 -19.57
C GLU A 201 11.88 9.16 -20.44
N GLY A 202 11.79 10.38 -19.94
CA GLY A 202 11.03 11.46 -20.58
C GLY A 202 9.56 11.48 -20.21
N SER A 203 9.06 10.48 -19.48
CA SER A 203 7.66 10.41 -19.07
C SER A 203 7.39 11.13 -17.75
N LYS A 204 6.16 11.65 -17.62
CA LYS A 204 5.62 12.27 -16.41
C LYS A 204 4.31 11.60 -16.06
N ILE A 205 4.33 10.80 -15.00
CA ILE A 205 3.22 9.93 -14.63
C ILE A 205 2.76 10.27 -13.21
N ILE A 206 1.46 10.34 -13.01
CA ILE A 206 0.86 10.45 -11.69
C ILE A 206 0.15 9.14 -11.40
N THR A 207 0.57 8.47 -10.31
CA THR A 207 0.01 7.19 -9.88
C THR A 207 -0.92 7.41 -8.69
N CYS A 208 -2.20 7.04 -8.86
CA CYS A 208 -3.23 7.20 -7.82
C CYS A 208 -3.58 5.82 -7.27
N HIS A 209 -2.99 5.46 -6.14
CA HIS A 209 -3.29 4.23 -5.42
C HIS A 209 -4.38 4.54 -4.40
N ILE A 210 -5.62 4.15 -4.72
CA ILE A 210 -6.79 4.50 -3.93
C ILE A 210 -7.47 3.21 -3.43
N GLY A 211 -7.35 2.96 -2.14
CA GLY A 211 -7.96 1.83 -1.44
C GLY A 211 -8.44 2.31 -0.06
N ASN A 212 -8.44 1.44 0.94
CA ASN A 212 -8.71 1.86 2.33
C ASN A 212 -7.69 2.92 2.80
N GLY A 213 -6.40 2.66 2.56
CA GLY A 213 -5.38 3.69 2.55
C GLY A 213 -5.23 4.20 1.12
N GLY A 214 -4.80 5.44 0.96
CA GLY A 214 -4.61 6.02 -0.36
C GLY A 214 -3.40 6.93 -0.42
N SER A 215 -2.71 6.91 -1.56
CA SER A 215 -1.62 7.85 -1.82
C SER A 215 -1.48 8.12 -3.31
N ILE A 216 -0.86 9.25 -3.61
CA ILE A 216 -0.55 9.66 -4.98
C ILE A 216 0.95 9.89 -5.06
N SER A 217 1.57 9.44 -6.14
CA SER A 217 2.98 9.69 -6.39
C SER A 217 3.18 10.37 -7.75
N ALA A 218 4.15 11.26 -7.80
CA ALA A 218 4.64 11.87 -9.02
C ALA A 218 5.86 11.08 -9.48
N VAL A 219 5.81 10.52 -10.66
CA VAL A 219 6.87 9.68 -11.22
C VAL A 219 7.37 10.31 -12.51
N LYS A 220 8.63 10.74 -12.49
CA LYS A 220 9.28 11.39 -13.63
C LYS A 220 10.50 10.58 -14.02
N ASP A 221 10.64 10.27 -15.30
CA ASP A 221 11.74 9.45 -15.82
C ASP A 221 11.86 8.10 -15.11
N GLY A 222 10.72 7.51 -14.72
CA GLY A 222 10.66 6.24 -14.02
C GLY A 222 11.01 6.29 -12.54
N LYS A 223 11.23 7.48 -11.98
CA LYS A 223 11.63 7.70 -10.58
C LYS A 223 10.60 8.53 -9.82
N CYS A 224 10.33 8.16 -8.58
CA CYS A 224 9.47 8.96 -7.70
C CYS A 224 10.15 10.30 -7.40
N VAL A 225 9.45 11.41 -7.66
CA VAL A 225 9.93 12.77 -7.35
C VAL A 225 9.10 13.43 -6.24
N ASP A 226 7.90 12.93 -5.96
CA ASP A 226 7.08 13.37 -4.83
C ASP A 226 6.01 12.31 -4.51
N THR A 227 5.51 12.32 -3.27
CA THR A 227 4.44 11.42 -2.86
C THR A 227 3.62 12.03 -1.73
N SER A 228 2.36 11.65 -1.60
CA SER A 228 1.40 12.31 -0.69
C SER A 228 1.50 11.87 0.76
N MET A 229 1.90 10.64 1.04
CA MET A 229 2.11 10.21 2.43
C MET A 229 3.44 10.77 2.96
N GLY A 230 3.55 10.91 4.27
CA GLY A 230 4.64 11.61 4.91
C GLY A 230 5.62 10.70 5.64
N LEU A 231 6.02 11.14 6.82
CA LEU A 231 6.77 10.33 7.78
C LEU A 231 6.00 9.06 8.12
N THR A 232 4.69 9.18 8.20
CA THR A 232 3.73 8.10 8.46
C THR A 232 2.70 8.02 7.34
N PRO A 233 1.91 6.94 7.25
CA PRO A 233 0.85 6.82 6.25
C PRO A 233 -0.39 7.69 6.53
N LEU A 234 -0.29 8.72 7.36
CA LEU A 234 -1.40 9.58 7.73
C LEU A 234 -1.57 10.80 6.82
N GLU A 235 -0.48 11.48 6.48
CA GLU A 235 -0.50 12.68 5.65
C GLU A 235 -1.03 12.38 4.24
N GLY A 236 -1.66 13.36 3.62
CA GLY A 236 -2.04 13.32 2.22
C GLY A 236 -3.54 13.26 1.98
N LEU A 237 -3.99 12.22 1.30
CA LEU A 237 -5.38 12.06 0.90
C LEU A 237 -6.32 11.84 2.10
N VAL A 238 -7.58 12.22 1.94
CA VAL A 238 -8.65 11.73 2.82
C VAL A 238 -8.78 10.24 2.57
N MET A 239 -8.78 9.44 3.62
CA MET A 239 -8.84 7.98 3.51
C MET A 239 -10.09 7.44 4.22
N GLY A 240 -10.22 6.14 4.34
CA GLY A 240 -11.37 5.53 5.02
C GLY A 240 -11.54 6.03 6.46
N THR A 241 -10.48 5.94 7.25
CA THR A 241 -10.47 6.32 8.67
C THR A 241 -9.42 7.38 9.00
N ARG A 242 -8.55 7.73 8.06
CA ARG A 242 -7.43 8.68 8.26
C ARG A 242 -7.79 10.04 7.68
N SER A 243 -7.42 11.08 8.43
CA SER A 243 -7.75 12.46 8.04
C SER A 243 -7.05 12.93 6.77
N GLY A 244 -5.85 12.42 6.48
CA GLY A 244 -4.96 13.06 5.53
C GLY A 244 -4.51 14.44 6.03
N ASP A 245 -4.27 15.34 5.12
CA ASP A 245 -3.78 16.69 5.45
C ASP A 245 -4.70 17.43 6.41
N ILE A 246 -4.11 17.98 7.46
CA ILE A 246 -4.78 18.82 8.44
C ILE A 246 -3.78 19.87 8.93
N ASP A 247 -4.26 21.06 9.30
CA ASP A 247 -3.44 22.07 9.93
C ASP A 247 -2.83 21.53 11.24
N ALA A 248 -1.50 21.61 11.36
CA ALA A 248 -0.81 21.18 12.58
C ALA A 248 -1.31 21.94 13.82
N GLY A 249 -1.67 23.22 13.66
CA GLY A 249 -2.28 24.02 14.75
C GLY A 249 -3.64 23.48 15.17
N ALA A 250 -4.44 22.97 14.22
CA ALA A 250 -5.71 22.32 14.55
C ALA A 250 -5.51 21.04 15.36
N VAL A 251 -4.43 20.29 15.09
CA VAL A 251 -4.10 19.07 15.84
C VAL A 251 -3.82 19.40 17.31
N THR A 252 -2.97 20.37 17.59
CA THR A 252 -2.66 20.78 18.97
C THR A 252 -3.87 21.40 19.67
N PHE A 253 -4.70 22.15 18.93
CA PHE A 253 -5.96 22.70 19.44
C PHE A 253 -6.90 21.58 19.92
N ILE A 254 -7.08 20.55 19.10
CA ILE A 254 -7.94 19.39 19.45
C ILE A 254 -7.37 18.66 20.67
N MET A 255 -6.05 18.45 20.71
CA MET A 255 -5.41 17.80 21.85
C MET A 255 -5.73 18.51 23.15
N GLU A 256 -5.61 19.83 23.14
CA GLU A 256 -5.87 20.66 24.34
C GLU A 256 -7.36 20.60 24.72
N LYS A 257 -8.26 20.81 23.75
CA LYS A 257 -9.70 20.82 23.99
C LYS A 257 -10.26 19.50 24.50
N GLU A 258 -9.77 18.38 23.94
CA GLU A 258 -10.24 17.04 24.28
C GLU A 258 -9.37 16.33 25.32
N GLY A 259 -8.31 16.99 25.81
CA GLY A 259 -7.40 16.41 26.80
C GLY A 259 -6.68 15.15 26.29
N LEU A 260 -6.27 15.15 25.01
CA LEU A 260 -5.66 13.99 24.39
C LEU A 260 -4.14 13.96 24.55
N THR A 261 -3.61 12.75 24.76
CA THR A 261 -2.17 12.47 24.68
C THR A 261 -1.76 12.40 23.20
N PRO A 262 -0.45 12.42 22.90
CA PRO A 262 0.01 12.15 21.53
C PRO A 262 -0.53 10.83 20.96
N THR A 263 -0.57 9.75 21.75
CA THR A 263 -1.19 8.47 21.33
C THR A 263 -2.69 8.63 21.08
N GLY A 264 -3.40 9.38 21.93
CA GLY A 264 -4.83 9.64 21.78
C GLY A 264 -5.16 10.39 20.50
N VAL A 265 -4.41 11.45 20.18
CA VAL A 265 -4.63 12.20 18.94
C VAL A 265 -4.22 11.41 17.70
N SER A 266 -3.16 10.62 17.78
CA SER A 266 -2.79 9.70 16.70
C SER A 266 -3.92 8.72 16.41
N ASN A 267 -4.52 8.15 17.45
CA ASN A 267 -5.67 7.24 17.30
C ASN A 267 -6.88 7.95 16.66
N LEU A 268 -7.17 9.19 17.09
CA LEU A 268 -8.25 9.99 16.51
C LEU A 268 -8.05 10.18 15.01
N LEU A 269 -6.86 10.63 14.59
CA LEU A 269 -6.57 10.97 13.19
C LEU A 269 -6.43 9.75 12.28
N ASN A 270 -6.01 8.60 12.81
CA ASN A 270 -5.80 7.38 12.04
C ASN A 270 -7.02 6.47 11.98
N LYS A 271 -7.84 6.41 13.04
CA LYS A 271 -8.90 5.40 13.17
C LYS A 271 -10.32 5.97 13.21
N LYS A 272 -10.49 7.24 13.50
CA LYS A 272 -11.82 7.85 13.72
C LYS A 272 -12.11 9.01 12.77
N SER A 273 -11.25 9.23 11.81
CA SER A 273 -11.30 10.37 10.90
C SER A 273 -11.65 9.90 9.47
N GLY A 274 -11.21 10.63 8.48
CA GLY A 274 -11.47 10.30 7.08
C GLY A 274 -12.97 10.36 6.74
N VAL A 275 -13.36 9.57 5.75
CA VAL A 275 -14.78 9.53 5.33
C VAL A 275 -15.67 8.99 6.45
N LEU A 276 -15.17 8.09 7.28
CA LEU A 276 -15.90 7.63 8.48
C LEU A 276 -16.18 8.78 9.43
N GLY A 277 -15.17 9.57 9.75
CA GLY A 277 -15.30 10.69 10.69
C GLY A 277 -16.27 11.77 10.23
N ILE A 278 -16.25 12.09 8.94
CA ILE A 278 -17.13 13.11 8.36
C ILE A 278 -18.56 12.57 8.21
N SER A 279 -18.72 11.37 7.66
CA SER A 279 -20.04 10.80 7.36
C SER A 279 -20.75 10.24 8.58
N GLY A 280 -20.01 9.64 9.50
CA GLY A 280 -20.59 8.85 10.60
C GLY A 280 -21.23 7.54 10.12
N VAL A 281 -21.03 7.15 8.87
CA VAL A 281 -21.67 5.98 8.26
C VAL A 281 -20.71 4.80 8.14
N SER A 282 -19.60 4.99 7.42
CA SER A 282 -18.68 3.90 7.10
C SER A 282 -17.33 4.42 6.62
N SER A 283 -16.30 3.60 6.77
CA SER A 283 -14.99 3.80 6.15
C SER A 283 -14.92 3.18 4.75
N ASP A 284 -15.89 2.37 4.37
CA ASP A 284 -15.95 1.69 3.07
C ASP A 284 -16.63 2.60 2.05
N MET A 285 -15.92 2.91 0.96
CA MET A 285 -16.44 3.81 -0.08
C MET A 285 -17.68 3.26 -0.79
N ARG A 286 -17.90 1.96 -0.82
CA ARG A 286 -19.11 1.35 -1.39
C ARG A 286 -20.33 1.65 -0.52
N GLU A 287 -20.19 1.52 0.79
CA GLU A 287 -21.26 1.84 1.75
C GLU A 287 -21.49 3.34 1.82
N LEU A 288 -20.44 4.14 1.70
CA LEU A 288 -20.54 5.60 1.64
C LEU A 288 -21.33 6.04 0.40
N ASP A 289 -21.02 5.47 -0.76
CA ASP A 289 -21.72 5.78 -2.01
C ASP A 289 -23.21 5.42 -1.93
N ALA A 290 -23.54 4.28 -1.31
CA ALA A 290 -24.93 3.90 -1.06
C ALA A 290 -25.65 4.94 -0.21
N ALA A 291 -25.01 5.44 0.85
CA ALA A 291 -25.59 6.50 1.70
C ALA A 291 -25.74 7.82 0.93
N CYS A 292 -24.82 8.13 0.02
CA CYS A 292 -24.93 9.30 -0.86
C CYS A 292 -26.15 9.21 -1.77
N LYS A 293 -26.42 8.05 -2.33
CA LYS A 293 -27.60 7.79 -3.18
C LYS A 293 -28.91 7.93 -2.43
N GLU A 294 -28.90 7.70 -1.13
CA GLU A 294 -30.04 7.92 -0.23
C GLU A 294 -30.19 9.39 0.20
N GLY A 295 -29.27 10.27 -0.21
CA GLY A 295 -29.31 11.68 0.10
C GLY A 295 -28.73 12.06 1.46
N ASN A 296 -27.94 11.22 2.11
CA ASN A 296 -27.31 11.53 3.38
C ASN A 296 -26.33 12.71 3.23
N PRO A 297 -26.59 13.87 3.89
CA PRO A 297 -25.79 15.09 3.63
C PRO A 297 -24.33 14.96 4.03
N ARG A 298 -24.04 14.27 5.15
CA ARG A 298 -22.65 14.10 5.62
C ARG A 298 -21.90 13.09 4.76
N ALA A 299 -22.57 12.08 4.24
CA ALA A 299 -21.96 11.14 3.29
C ALA A 299 -21.61 11.88 1.98
N LEU A 300 -22.49 12.73 1.48
CA LEU A 300 -22.23 13.55 0.30
C LEU A 300 -21.04 14.49 0.52
N LEU A 301 -20.94 15.10 1.70
CA LEU A 301 -19.80 15.95 2.05
C LEU A 301 -18.50 15.15 2.08
N ALA A 302 -18.50 13.99 2.72
CA ALA A 302 -17.32 13.13 2.83
C ALA A 302 -16.83 12.70 1.45
N GLU A 303 -17.74 12.31 0.56
CA GLU A 303 -17.41 11.90 -0.81
C GLU A 303 -16.80 13.06 -1.60
N LYS A 304 -17.37 14.25 -1.51
CA LYS A 304 -16.83 15.45 -2.17
C LYS A 304 -15.42 15.79 -1.66
N MET A 305 -15.20 15.72 -0.36
CA MET A 305 -13.88 15.96 0.24
C MET A 305 -12.85 14.96 -0.28
N TYR A 306 -13.23 13.70 -0.38
CA TYR A 306 -12.39 12.61 -0.85
C TYR A 306 -11.91 12.85 -2.30
N TYR A 307 -12.84 13.12 -3.20
CA TYR A 307 -12.51 13.36 -4.61
C TYR A 307 -11.74 14.67 -4.81
N TYR A 308 -12.11 15.70 -4.07
CA TYR A 308 -11.46 17.01 -4.12
C TYR A 308 -9.98 16.93 -3.74
N ARG A 309 -9.64 16.18 -2.68
CA ARG A 309 -8.26 16.04 -2.24
C ARG A 309 -7.41 15.29 -3.27
N ILE A 310 -7.95 14.25 -3.87
CA ILE A 310 -7.26 13.52 -4.94
C ILE A 310 -6.97 14.46 -6.11
N LYS A 311 -7.96 15.21 -6.54
CA LYS A 311 -7.82 16.19 -7.63
C LYS A 311 -6.73 17.22 -7.33
N LYS A 312 -6.71 17.76 -6.12
CA LYS A 312 -5.69 18.74 -5.70
C LYS A 312 -4.28 18.17 -5.80
N TYR A 313 -4.06 16.93 -5.36
CA TYR A 313 -2.76 16.30 -5.45
C TYR A 313 -2.33 16.04 -6.90
N ILE A 314 -3.26 15.66 -7.76
CA ILE A 314 -2.98 15.51 -9.20
C ILE A 314 -2.50 16.86 -9.76
N GLY A 315 -3.22 17.94 -9.47
CA GLY A 315 -2.85 19.28 -9.93
C GLY A 315 -1.50 19.74 -9.38
N ALA A 316 -1.24 19.51 -8.09
CA ALA A 316 0.01 19.84 -7.44
C ALA A 316 1.19 19.11 -8.10
N TYR A 317 1.03 17.83 -8.39
CA TYR A 317 2.10 17.01 -8.97
C TYR A 317 2.31 17.28 -10.46
N ALA A 318 1.26 17.60 -11.20
CA ALA A 318 1.39 18.09 -12.57
C ALA A 318 2.22 19.39 -12.60
N ALA A 319 1.95 20.30 -11.66
CA ALA A 319 2.74 21.53 -11.52
C ALA A 319 4.19 21.22 -11.12
N ALA A 320 4.40 20.33 -10.15
CA ALA A 320 5.75 19.98 -9.67
C ALA A 320 6.61 19.36 -10.77
N MET A 321 6.03 18.57 -11.66
CA MET A 321 6.75 17.95 -12.78
C MET A 321 6.83 18.83 -14.03
N GLY A 322 6.11 19.94 -14.06
CA GLY A 322 6.03 20.78 -15.25
C GLY A 322 5.15 20.21 -16.37
N GLY A 323 4.20 19.38 -16.01
CA GLY A 323 3.25 18.73 -16.92
C GLY A 323 2.96 17.29 -16.48
N VAL A 324 2.09 16.63 -17.21
CA VAL A 324 1.73 15.23 -16.98
C VAL A 324 1.37 14.57 -18.32
N ASP A 325 1.82 13.33 -18.50
CA ASP A 325 1.53 12.53 -19.70
C ASP A 325 0.47 11.47 -19.41
N VAL A 326 0.52 10.89 -18.21
CA VAL A 326 -0.36 9.78 -17.81
C VAL A 326 -0.82 9.98 -16.37
N ILE A 327 -2.12 9.81 -16.15
CA ILE A 327 -2.72 9.66 -14.82
C ILE A 327 -3.26 8.23 -14.75
N LEU A 328 -2.82 7.45 -13.77
CA LEU A 328 -3.33 6.09 -13.61
C LEU A 328 -4.01 5.91 -12.26
N PHE A 329 -5.01 5.03 -12.27
CA PHE A 329 -5.75 4.63 -11.08
C PHE A 329 -5.48 3.16 -10.77
N THR A 330 -5.24 2.87 -9.51
CA THR A 330 -5.00 1.54 -8.99
C THR A 330 -5.53 1.44 -7.55
N GLY A 331 -5.46 0.25 -6.95
CA GLY A 331 -6.06 0.01 -5.65
C GLY A 331 -7.55 -0.29 -5.76
N GLY A 332 -8.15 -0.82 -4.69
CA GLY A 332 -9.54 -1.30 -4.72
C GLY A 332 -10.55 -0.27 -5.21
N VAL A 333 -10.48 0.96 -4.74
CA VAL A 333 -11.36 2.06 -5.18
C VAL A 333 -10.95 2.53 -6.57
N GLY A 334 -9.67 2.76 -6.82
CA GLY A 334 -9.17 3.24 -8.10
C GLY A 334 -9.48 2.31 -9.27
N GLU A 335 -9.40 1.00 -9.03
CA GLU A 335 -9.66 -0.03 -10.06
C GLU A 335 -11.15 -0.26 -10.31
N ASN A 336 -12.00 -0.14 -9.30
CA ASN A 336 -13.37 -0.65 -9.34
C ASN A 336 -14.47 0.41 -9.26
N GLN A 337 -14.17 1.63 -8.80
CA GLN A 337 -15.21 2.66 -8.62
C GLN A 337 -15.13 3.74 -9.69
N SER A 338 -15.90 3.57 -10.74
CA SER A 338 -15.95 4.49 -11.88
C SER A 338 -16.37 5.91 -11.48
N GLN A 339 -17.26 6.04 -10.49
CA GLN A 339 -17.71 7.35 -9.99
C GLN A 339 -16.56 8.16 -9.36
N CYS A 340 -15.62 7.49 -8.71
CA CYS A 340 -14.44 8.15 -8.16
C CYS A 340 -13.56 8.71 -9.29
N ARG A 341 -13.25 7.89 -10.28
CA ARG A 341 -12.41 8.28 -11.41
C ARG A 341 -13.05 9.42 -12.20
N GLU A 342 -14.36 9.35 -12.44
CA GLU A 342 -15.12 10.41 -13.15
C GLU A 342 -15.06 11.73 -12.35
N ALA A 343 -15.39 11.69 -11.07
CA ALA A 343 -15.41 12.89 -10.23
C ALA A 343 -14.01 13.53 -10.10
N VAL A 344 -12.96 12.72 -10.02
CA VAL A 344 -11.59 13.20 -9.94
C VAL A 344 -11.15 13.84 -11.26
N CYS A 345 -11.49 13.24 -12.39
CA CYS A 345 -11.11 13.75 -13.72
C CYS A 345 -11.93 14.95 -14.15
N ASP A 346 -13.14 15.11 -13.63
CA ASP A 346 -13.96 16.28 -13.92
C ASP A 346 -13.30 17.55 -13.37
N GLY A 347 -13.06 18.52 -14.25
CA GLY A 347 -12.33 19.74 -13.91
C GLY A 347 -10.84 19.67 -14.21
N LEU A 348 -10.31 18.55 -14.70
CA LEU A 348 -8.91 18.42 -15.13
C LEU A 348 -8.70 18.64 -16.63
N GLN A 349 -9.72 19.08 -17.34
CA GLN A 349 -9.66 19.40 -18.77
C GLN A 349 -8.59 20.45 -19.07
N PHE A 350 -8.36 21.38 -18.15
CA PHE A 350 -7.36 22.45 -18.33
C PHE A 350 -5.90 21.93 -18.43
N ILE A 351 -5.61 20.74 -17.89
CA ILE A 351 -4.29 20.12 -18.03
C ILE A 351 -4.24 19.10 -19.18
N GLY A 352 -5.33 18.93 -19.90
CA GLY A 352 -5.40 18.06 -21.07
C GLY A 352 -6.09 16.73 -20.87
N VAL A 353 -6.82 16.55 -19.77
CA VAL A 353 -7.58 15.33 -19.50
C VAL A 353 -8.93 15.39 -20.20
N GLU A 354 -9.24 14.37 -20.99
CA GLU A 354 -10.56 14.15 -21.57
C GLU A 354 -10.97 12.70 -21.32
N LEU A 355 -11.82 12.49 -20.31
CA LEU A 355 -12.25 11.15 -19.91
C LEU A 355 -13.30 10.61 -20.90
N ASP A 356 -13.16 9.35 -21.28
CA ASP A 356 -14.19 8.58 -21.96
C ASP A 356 -15.12 7.98 -20.90
N LYS A 357 -16.24 8.64 -20.66
CA LYS A 357 -17.16 8.28 -19.58
C LYS A 357 -17.78 6.89 -19.79
N GLU A 358 -18.08 6.52 -21.03
CA GLU A 358 -18.63 5.22 -21.35
C GLU A 358 -17.63 4.11 -21.04
N MET A 359 -16.40 4.26 -21.50
CA MET A 359 -15.32 3.31 -21.21
C MET A 359 -15.06 3.25 -19.72
N ASN A 360 -14.97 4.38 -19.03
CA ASN A 360 -14.77 4.43 -17.58
C ASN A 360 -15.83 3.64 -16.82
N ASN A 361 -17.09 3.72 -17.23
CA ASN A 361 -18.19 3.03 -16.56
C ASN A 361 -18.18 1.51 -16.78
N LYS A 362 -17.55 1.04 -17.86
CA LYS A 362 -17.50 -0.38 -18.20
C LYS A 362 -16.41 -1.15 -17.46
N ILE A 363 -15.31 -0.48 -17.09
CA ILE A 363 -14.10 -1.17 -16.60
C ILE A 363 -14.08 -1.24 -15.10
N HIS A 364 -13.92 -2.46 -14.59
CA HIS A 364 -13.80 -2.77 -13.18
C HIS A 364 -12.70 -3.82 -13.00
N GLY A 365 -11.53 -3.39 -12.50
CA GLY A 365 -10.44 -4.28 -12.16
C GLY A 365 -9.56 -4.77 -13.33
N ASP A 366 -9.74 -4.25 -14.53
CA ASP A 366 -8.95 -4.62 -15.70
C ASP A 366 -8.05 -3.46 -16.17
N GLU A 367 -6.93 -3.81 -16.83
CA GLU A 367 -6.11 -2.80 -17.52
C GLU A 367 -6.89 -2.18 -18.67
N ALA A 368 -6.99 -0.87 -18.71
CA ALA A 368 -7.68 -0.17 -19.77
C ALA A 368 -7.31 1.30 -19.85
N ILE A 369 -7.32 1.85 -21.05
CA ILE A 369 -7.30 3.29 -21.29
C ILE A 369 -8.74 3.78 -21.18
N ILE A 370 -8.99 4.75 -20.29
CA ILE A 370 -10.32 5.32 -20.06
C ILE A 370 -10.41 6.79 -20.48
N SER A 371 -9.40 7.31 -21.15
CA SER A 371 -9.43 8.63 -21.80
C SER A 371 -9.75 8.48 -23.28
N THR A 372 -10.28 9.57 -23.89
CA THR A 372 -10.56 9.59 -25.33
C THR A 372 -9.24 9.56 -26.13
N PRO A 373 -9.29 9.15 -27.42
CA PRO A 373 -8.09 9.19 -28.27
C PRO A 373 -7.47 10.58 -28.39
N GLU A 374 -8.28 11.64 -28.29
CA GLU A 374 -7.85 13.04 -28.39
C GLU A 374 -7.30 13.61 -27.09
N SER A 375 -7.45 12.90 -25.97
CA SER A 375 -6.98 13.36 -24.67
C SER A 375 -5.44 13.50 -24.71
N LYS A 376 -4.94 14.67 -24.35
CA LYS A 376 -3.50 14.92 -24.25
C LYS A 376 -2.88 14.08 -23.14
N VAL A 377 -3.57 13.98 -22.01
CA VAL A 377 -3.17 13.19 -20.88
C VAL A 377 -3.92 11.87 -20.95
N LYS A 378 -3.22 10.76 -21.00
CA LYS A 378 -3.84 9.45 -20.95
C LYS A 378 -4.28 9.14 -19.53
N VAL A 379 -5.52 8.68 -19.38
CA VAL A 379 -6.04 8.19 -18.10
C VAL A 379 -6.20 6.68 -18.24
N VAL A 380 -5.61 5.95 -17.30
CA VAL A 380 -5.45 4.50 -17.43
C VAL A 380 -5.76 3.83 -16.10
N ILE A 381 -6.35 2.65 -16.15
CA ILE A 381 -6.49 1.75 -14.99
C ILE A 381 -5.42 0.69 -15.11
N ILE A 382 -4.61 0.54 -14.06
CA ILE A 382 -3.61 -0.53 -13.94
C ILE A 382 -3.84 -1.24 -12.61
N PRO A 383 -4.34 -2.48 -12.60
CA PRO A 383 -4.47 -3.23 -11.35
C PRO A 383 -3.12 -3.45 -10.68
N THR A 384 -3.07 -3.29 -9.37
CA THR A 384 -1.86 -3.55 -8.58
C THR A 384 -1.87 -4.97 -8.03
N ASP A 385 -0.67 -5.54 -7.86
CA ASP A 385 -0.46 -6.83 -7.19
C ASP A 385 0.84 -6.77 -6.39
N GLU A 386 0.73 -6.27 -5.17
CA GLU A 386 1.89 -6.03 -4.30
C GLU A 386 2.58 -7.34 -3.92
N GLU A 387 1.83 -8.39 -3.64
CA GLU A 387 2.37 -9.68 -3.25
C GLU A 387 3.14 -10.34 -4.40
N LEU A 388 2.63 -10.27 -5.63
CA LEU A 388 3.36 -10.78 -6.80
C LEU A 388 4.63 -9.96 -7.04
N MET A 389 4.60 -8.67 -6.80
CA MET A 389 5.79 -7.83 -6.91
C MET A 389 6.84 -8.23 -5.87
N ILE A 390 6.43 -8.50 -4.64
CA ILE A 390 7.33 -8.99 -3.59
C ILE A 390 7.96 -10.33 -4.01
N ALA A 391 7.17 -11.24 -4.53
CA ALA A 391 7.65 -12.53 -5.04
C ALA A 391 8.64 -12.34 -6.20
N SER A 392 8.31 -11.44 -7.13
CA SER A 392 9.17 -11.15 -8.30
C SER A 392 10.50 -10.53 -7.89
N ASP A 393 10.49 -9.59 -6.95
CA ASP A 393 11.70 -9.00 -6.38
C ASP A 393 12.57 -10.06 -5.69
N THR A 394 11.93 -10.93 -4.91
CA THR A 394 12.60 -12.03 -4.21
C THR A 394 13.31 -12.93 -5.21
N GLN A 395 12.61 -13.34 -6.27
CA GLN A 395 13.19 -14.17 -7.35
C GLN A 395 14.36 -13.47 -8.02
N ALA A 396 14.21 -12.21 -8.39
CA ALA A 396 15.24 -11.45 -9.10
C ALA A 396 16.53 -11.30 -8.26
N ILE A 397 16.39 -11.04 -6.96
CA ILE A 397 17.53 -10.88 -6.05
C ILE A 397 18.27 -12.20 -5.87
N LEU A 398 17.56 -13.31 -5.73
CA LEU A 398 18.18 -14.61 -5.49
C LEU A 398 18.75 -15.25 -6.75
N ASN A 399 18.38 -14.78 -7.92
CA ASN A 399 18.90 -15.26 -9.21
C ASN A 399 20.11 -14.44 -9.72
N LYS A 400 20.57 -13.45 -8.94
CA LYS A 400 21.77 -12.66 -9.25
C LYS A 400 23.04 -13.41 -8.93
#